data_9693326a1f3580114bb369b38bab4001
#
_entry.id   9693326a1f3580114bb369b38bab4001
#
_cell.length_a   1.000
_cell.length_b   1.000
_cell.length_c   1.000
_cell.angle_alpha   90.00
_cell.angle_beta   90.00
_cell.angle_gamma   90.00
#
_symmetry.space_group_name_H-M   'P 1'
#
loop_
_entity.id
_entity.type
_entity.pdbx_description
1 polymer ?
#
loop_
_entity_poly.entity_id
_entity_poly.type
_entity_poly.pdbx_seq_one_letter_code
_entity_poly.pdbx_strand_id
1 'polypeptide(L)'
;PMKLHAPSALVTLGAVSLAAFLSTWITSCNATVVSPHPLPPDSRWLTYPGAEGPGAGKHIVLIAADQEYRSEQSLPMLARTLSEHHGFHCTVLFSVNADGLVDPTKKIRWEDKEIIHDIPGIEHLREADLLILFSRLITLPDEQLAPIHEYLDSGKPIIALRTANHGFIDFRYEIDGHNVSFGDDVLGGSFRGHHGRWHQDSTRGIIVEENRGHPILTGVSDIWGPSDVYRTYEEGGSLPPGCVPLVMGQPLMSRNHDDPPNEDLIALPVAWTKTWIGKAGKSARVFHSTMGSAKDFESA
;
A
#
# COMPACT_ATOMS: atom_id res chain seq x y z
N PRO A 1 -34.25 71.55 11.17
CA PRO A 1 -35.54 71.96 11.65
C PRO A 1 -36.67 71.13 11.08
N MET A 2 -37.66 70.98 11.92
CA MET A 2 -39.00 70.45 11.66
C MET A 2 -39.12 68.95 11.49
N LYS A 3 -39.51 68.19 12.44
CA LYS A 3 -40.77 68.03 13.21
C LYS A 3 -42.00 67.66 12.36
N LEU A 4 -42.58 66.52 12.83
CA LEU A 4 -44.02 66.19 12.98
C LEU A 4 -44.53 65.26 11.89
N HIS A 5 -45.35 64.21 12.05
CA HIS A 5 -46.17 63.71 13.16
C HIS A 5 -46.60 62.27 12.70
N ALA A 6 -46.87 61.41 13.64
CA ALA A 6 -47.70 60.19 13.41
C ALA A 6 -49.19 60.60 13.34
N PRO A 7 -50.10 59.70 12.86
CA PRO A 7 -50.87 58.98 13.85
C PRO A 7 -51.16 57.50 13.53
N SER A 8 -51.49 56.85 14.60
CA SER A 8 -51.98 55.51 14.80
C SER A 8 -53.29 55.21 14.05
N ALA A 9 -53.43 54.00 13.58
CA ALA A 9 -54.74 53.37 13.46
C ALA A 9 -54.58 51.85 13.74
N LEU A 10 -55.17 51.48 14.83
CA LEU A 10 -55.45 50.10 15.27
C LEU A 10 -56.62 49.57 14.42
N VAL A 11 -56.43 48.39 13.80
CA VAL A 11 -57.56 47.53 13.42
C VAL A 11 -57.20 46.07 13.76
N THR A 12 -57.92 45.57 14.70
CA THR A 12 -58.03 44.15 15.09
C THR A 12 -58.89 43.37 14.11
N LEU A 13 -58.63 42.08 14.11
CA LEU A 13 -59.43 40.90 13.75
C LEU A 13 -58.95 40.10 12.55
N GLY A 14 -58.79 38.79 12.84
CA GLY A 14 -58.96 37.72 11.89
C GLY A 14 -57.95 36.58 12.04
N ALA A 15 -58.12 35.78 13.10
CA ALA A 15 -57.49 34.48 13.16
C ALA A 15 -58.11 33.57 12.11
N VAL A 16 -57.35 33.16 11.09
CA VAL A 16 -57.71 32.03 10.25
C VAL A 16 -56.49 31.07 10.26
N SER A 17 -56.66 30.01 11.00
CA SER A 17 -55.74 28.85 10.97
C SER A 17 -55.78 28.19 9.60
N LEU A 18 -54.69 28.33 8.86
CA LEU A 18 -54.45 27.50 7.69
C LEU A 18 -53.29 26.55 8.02
N ALA A 19 -53.63 25.39 8.57
CA ALA A 19 -52.68 24.26 8.71
C ALA A 19 -52.41 23.73 7.32
N ALA A 20 -51.39 24.23 6.67
CA ALA A 20 -50.85 23.63 5.45
C ALA A 20 -49.95 22.44 5.85
N PHE A 21 -50.42 21.24 5.54
CA PHE A 21 -49.66 20.01 5.56
C PHE A 21 -48.49 20.12 4.58
N LEU A 22 -47.28 20.48 5.07
CA LEU A 22 -46.04 20.17 4.40
C LEU A 22 -45.59 18.78 4.88
N SER A 23 -46.09 17.75 4.22
CA SER A 23 -45.49 16.41 4.27
C SER A 23 -44.16 16.46 3.51
N THR A 24 -43.06 16.80 4.20
CA THR A 24 -41.74 16.57 3.72
C THR A 24 -41.51 15.07 3.66
N TRP A 25 -41.47 14.54 2.44
CA TRP A 25 -40.99 13.22 2.15
C TRP A 25 -39.47 13.25 2.40
N ILE A 26 -39.03 12.98 3.64
CA ILE A 26 -37.66 12.59 3.92
C ILE A 26 -37.56 11.16 3.42
N THR A 27 -37.11 11.01 2.18
CA THR A 27 -36.65 9.72 1.68
C THR A 27 -35.37 9.42 2.46
N SER A 28 -35.53 8.69 3.56
CA SER A 28 -34.42 8.10 4.28
C SER A 28 -33.73 7.12 3.32
N CYS A 29 -32.67 7.54 2.66
CA CYS A 29 -31.72 6.61 2.08
C CYS A 29 -31.15 5.80 3.24
N ASN A 30 -31.79 4.69 3.56
CA ASN A 30 -31.15 3.61 4.28
C ASN A 30 -30.07 3.04 3.35
N ALA A 31 -28.92 3.71 3.31
CA ALA A 31 -27.71 3.04 2.91
C ALA A 31 -27.58 1.88 3.89
N THR A 32 -27.89 0.69 3.43
CA THR A 32 -27.54 -0.54 4.13
C THR A 32 -26.02 -0.50 4.20
N VAL A 33 -25.49 -0.03 5.32
CA VAL A 33 -24.10 -0.25 5.67
C VAL A 33 -23.99 -1.76 5.75
N VAL A 34 -23.50 -2.38 4.67
CA VAL A 34 -23.08 -3.76 4.69
C VAL A 34 -21.97 -3.78 5.73
N SER A 35 -22.33 -4.17 6.94
CA SER A 35 -21.34 -4.40 7.99
C SER A 35 -20.34 -5.38 7.41
N PRO A 36 -19.04 -5.06 7.36
CA PRO A 36 -18.05 -6.06 7.03
C PRO A 36 -18.30 -7.25 7.93
N HIS A 37 -18.23 -8.47 7.38
CA HIS A 37 -18.46 -9.69 8.14
C HIS A 37 -17.78 -9.54 9.51
N PRO A 38 -18.52 -9.70 10.63
CA PRO A 38 -17.91 -9.55 11.94
C PRO A 38 -16.80 -10.58 12.05
N LEU A 39 -15.56 -10.07 12.14
CA LEU A 39 -14.42 -10.93 12.44
C LEU A 39 -14.69 -11.62 13.77
N PRO A 40 -14.30 -12.89 13.93
CA PRO A 40 -14.31 -13.51 15.23
C PRO A 40 -13.60 -12.59 16.23
N PRO A 41 -14.09 -12.46 17.48
CA PRO A 41 -13.56 -11.51 18.46
C PRO A 41 -12.05 -11.65 18.72
N ASP A 42 -11.48 -12.81 18.41
CA ASP A 42 -10.07 -13.15 18.63
C ASP A 42 -9.20 -13.02 17.36
N SER A 43 -9.76 -12.62 16.22
CA SER A 43 -9.00 -12.51 14.98
C SER A 43 -8.14 -11.24 14.98
N ARG A 44 -6.82 -11.43 15.02
CA ARG A 44 -5.83 -10.36 14.90
C ARG A 44 -5.38 -10.14 13.45
N TRP A 45 -6.05 -10.78 12.51
CA TRP A 45 -5.84 -10.65 11.05
C TRP A 45 -7.16 -10.74 10.32
N LEU A 46 -7.16 -10.35 9.03
CA LEU A 46 -8.33 -10.45 8.17
C LEU A 46 -8.20 -11.65 7.25
N THR A 47 -9.30 -12.37 7.03
CA THR A 47 -9.37 -13.46 6.06
C THR A 47 -10.47 -13.20 5.05
N TYR A 48 -10.14 -13.31 3.77
CA TYR A 48 -11.04 -13.23 2.65
C TYR A 48 -11.06 -14.60 1.97
N PRO A 49 -12.13 -15.38 2.12
CA PRO A 49 -12.23 -16.68 1.49
C PRO A 49 -12.30 -16.49 -0.03
N GLY A 50 -11.47 -17.20 -0.76
CA GLY A 50 -11.53 -17.16 -2.22
C GLY A 50 -12.89 -17.67 -2.76
N ALA A 51 -13.20 -17.25 -3.97
CA ALA A 51 -14.37 -17.72 -4.73
C ALA A 51 -13.91 -18.48 -5.98
N GLU A 52 -14.79 -18.63 -6.96
CA GLU A 52 -14.40 -19.11 -8.29
C GLU A 52 -13.56 -18.05 -9.01
N GLY A 53 -12.56 -18.49 -9.77
CA GLY A 53 -11.70 -17.58 -10.52
C GLY A 53 -10.32 -18.17 -10.80
N PRO A 54 -9.44 -17.43 -11.48
CA PRO A 54 -8.09 -17.92 -11.83
C PRO A 54 -7.22 -18.19 -10.59
N GLY A 55 -7.55 -17.60 -9.44
CA GLY A 55 -6.87 -17.78 -8.17
C GLY A 55 -7.46 -18.86 -7.27
N ALA A 56 -8.49 -19.59 -7.71
CA ALA A 56 -9.14 -20.61 -6.89
C ALA A 56 -8.14 -21.66 -6.37
N GLY A 57 -8.17 -21.94 -5.07
CA GLY A 57 -7.25 -22.86 -4.41
C GLY A 57 -5.86 -22.30 -4.15
N LYS A 58 -5.59 -21.00 -4.43
CA LYS A 58 -4.34 -20.32 -4.12
C LYS A 58 -4.49 -19.39 -2.93
N HIS A 59 -3.51 -19.41 -2.05
CA HIS A 59 -3.46 -18.62 -0.83
C HIS A 59 -2.44 -17.47 -0.96
N ILE A 60 -2.91 -16.25 -0.77
CA ILE A 60 -2.07 -15.05 -0.71
C ILE A 60 -2.03 -14.55 0.74
N VAL A 61 -0.82 -14.38 1.27
CA VAL A 61 -0.62 -13.69 2.54
C VAL A 61 -0.14 -12.27 2.24
N LEU A 62 -0.84 -11.27 2.80
CA LEU A 62 -0.50 -9.86 2.67
C LEU A 62 -0.05 -9.35 4.04
N ILE A 63 1.11 -8.72 4.12
CA ILE A 63 1.65 -8.14 5.36
C ILE A 63 1.58 -6.62 5.28
N ALA A 64 0.70 -6.03 6.09
CA ALA A 64 0.51 -4.59 6.26
C ALA A 64 1.31 -4.11 7.48
N ALA A 65 2.51 -3.59 7.22
CA ALA A 65 3.46 -3.18 8.25
C ALA A 65 4.13 -1.82 7.92
N ASP A 66 3.42 -0.94 7.23
CA ASP A 66 3.82 0.43 6.97
C ASP A 66 2.76 1.40 7.47
N GLN A 67 3.08 2.15 8.52
CA GLN A 67 2.19 3.12 9.14
C GLN A 67 2.23 4.48 8.43
N GLU A 68 3.27 4.77 7.65
CA GLU A 68 3.41 6.05 6.96
C GLU A 68 2.55 6.13 5.70
N TYR A 69 2.50 5.04 4.93
CA TYR A 69 1.78 4.97 3.66
C TYR A 69 0.48 4.17 3.73
N ARG A 70 -0.03 3.94 4.93
CA ARG A 70 -1.36 3.39 5.20
C ARG A 70 -1.58 2.00 4.60
N SER A 71 -0.59 1.12 4.74
CA SER A 71 -0.70 -0.27 4.29
C SER A 71 -1.90 -1.00 4.93
N GLU A 72 -2.28 -0.61 6.15
CA GLU A 72 -3.45 -1.14 6.86
C GLU A 72 -4.79 -0.79 6.20
N GLN A 73 -4.80 0.12 5.24
CA GLN A 73 -5.97 0.45 4.42
C GLN A 73 -5.89 -0.18 3.04
N SER A 74 -4.75 -0.04 2.37
CA SER A 74 -4.59 -0.49 0.99
C SER A 74 -4.55 -2.01 0.83
N LEU A 75 -3.89 -2.74 1.74
CA LEU A 75 -3.79 -4.19 1.61
C LEU A 75 -5.10 -4.94 1.87
N PRO A 76 -5.97 -4.57 2.83
CA PRO A 76 -7.31 -5.14 2.93
C PRO A 76 -8.17 -4.90 1.68
N MET A 77 -8.08 -3.71 1.08
CA MET A 77 -8.77 -3.38 -0.18
C MET A 77 -8.26 -4.29 -1.31
N LEU A 78 -6.95 -4.42 -1.46
CA LEU A 78 -6.34 -5.30 -2.46
C LEU A 78 -6.73 -6.78 -2.23
N ALA A 79 -6.67 -7.26 -0.99
CA ALA A 79 -7.06 -8.63 -0.64
C ALA A 79 -8.51 -8.91 -0.99
N ARG A 80 -9.41 -7.97 -0.70
CA ARG A 80 -10.81 -8.07 -1.08
C ARG A 80 -10.99 -8.17 -2.59
N THR A 81 -10.32 -7.31 -3.36
CA THR A 81 -10.37 -7.34 -4.82
C THR A 81 -9.85 -8.68 -5.37
N LEU A 82 -8.72 -9.17 -4.86
CA LEU A 82 -8.14 -10.45 -5.27
C LEU A 82 -9.06 -11.64 -4.92
N SER A 83 -9.75 -11.57 -3.79
CA SER A 83 -10.68 -12.61 -3.36
C SER A 83 -11.98 -12.59 -4.17
N GLU A 84 -12.67 -11.43 -4.23
CA GLU A 84 -13.99 -11.31 -4.83
C GLU A 84 -13.96 -11.43 -6.37
N HIS A 85 -12.93 -10.88 -7.03
CA HIS A 85 -12.90 -10.81 -8.49
C HIS A 85 -11.94 -11.83 -9.13
N HIS A 86 -11.01 -12.40 -8.35
CA HIS A 86 -10.02 -13.33 -8.89
C HIS A 86 -9.99 -14.69 -8.19
N GLY A 87 -10.77 -14.88 -7.12
CA GLY A 87 -10.96 -16.16 -6.45
C GLY A 87 -9.84 -16.58 -5.51
N PHE A 88 -8.87 -15.72 -5.19
CA PHE A 88 -7.80 -16.04 -4.26
C PHE A 88 -8.31 -16.10 -2.81
N HIS A 89 -7.84 -17.10 -2.05
CA HIS A 89 -7.90 -17.01 -0.59
C HIS A 89 -6.85 -16.00 -0.12
N CYS A 90 -7.24 -15.00 0.67
CA CYS A 90 -6.32 -13.96 1.14
C CYS A 90 -6.34 -13.85 2.67
N THR A 91 -5.15 -13.78 3.27
CA THR A 91 -4.97 -13.47 4.69
C THR A 91 -4.16 -12.18 4.80
N VAL A 92 -4.72 -11.17 5.48
CA VAL A 92 -4.03 -9.89 5.73
C VAL A 92 -3.57 -9.85 7.17
N LEU A 93 -2.26 -9.80 7.35
CA LEU A 93 -1.58 -9.69 8.64
C LEU A 93 -1.18 -8.24 8.89
N PHE A 94 -1.19 -7.82 10.15
CA PHE A 94 -0.85 -6.45 10.52
C PHE A 94 0.29 -6.43 11.52
N SER A 95 1.21 -5.49 11.34
CA SER A 95 2.16 -5.14 12.40
C SER A 95 1.42 -4.39 13.50
N VAL A 96 1.58 -4.87 14.72
CA VAL A 96 1.00 -4.28 15.91
C VAL A 96 2.08 -3.77 16.86
N ASN A 97 1.73 -2.80 17.68
CA ASN A 97 2.58 -2.26 18.74
C ASN A 97 2.51 -3.15 20.01
N ALA A 98 3.20 -2.74 21.08
CA ALA A 98 3.22 -3.45 22.35
C ALA A 98 1.84 -3.63 23.02
N ASP A 99 0.87 -2.78 22.67
CA ASP A 99 -0.51 -2.86 23.15
C ASP A 99 -1.38 -3.79 22.27
N GLY A 100 -0.80 -4.41 21.24
CA GLY A 100 -1.50 -5.26 20.27
C GLY A 100 -2.36 -4.49 19.27
N LEU A 101 -2.11 -3.19 19.07
CA LEU A 101 -2.90 -2.32 18.21
C LEU A 101 -2.13 -1.94 16.95
N VAL A 102 -2.87 -1.84 15.84
CA VAL A 102 -2.40 -1.16 14.63
C VAL A 102 -2.49 0.33 14.86
N ASP A 103 -1.35 1.01 14.95
CA ASP A 103 -1.30 2.46 15.22
C ASP A 103 -0.75 3.24 14.01
N PRO A 104 -1.63 3.71 13.10
CA PRO A 104 -1.21 4.46 11.92
C PRO A 104 -0.77 5.90 12.24
N THR A 105 -0.87 6.33 13.50
CA THR A 105 -0.48 7.68 13.90
C THR A 105 0.99 7.79 14.29
N LYS A 106 1.64 6.67 14.57
CA LYS A 106 3.05 6.61 14.97
C LYS A 106 3.91 6.11 13.82
N LYS A 107 4.60 7.03 13.16
CA LYS A 107 5.61 6.69 12.17
C LYS A 107 6.86 6.17 12.85
N ILE A 108 7.36 5.03 12.42
CA ILE A 108 8.66 4.50 12.84
C ILE A 108 9.76 5.26 12.11
N ARG A 109 10.81 5.65 12.85
CA ARG A 109 11.99 6.34 12.34
C ARG A 109 13.19 5.42 12.30
N TRP A 110 14.22 5.80 11.58
CA TRP A 110 15.48 5.05 11.50
C TRP A 110 16.17 4.87 12.86
N GLU A 111 15.90 5.77 13.81
CA GLU A 111 16.46 5.76 15.16
C GLU A 111 15.70 4.83 16.12
N ASP A 112 14.47 4.43 15.78
CA ASP A 112 13.55 3.68 16.64
C ASP A 112 13.86 2.16 16.62
N LYS A 113 15.14 1.78 16.66
CA LYS A 113 15.60 0.38 16.54
C LYS A 113 15.23 -0.50 17.73
N GLU A 114 14.94 0.10 18.86
CA GLU A 114 14.52 -0.58 20.09
C GLU A 114 13.03 -0.96 20.08
N ILE A 115 12.25 -0.41 19.14
CA ILE A 115 10.84 -0.74 19.03
C ILE A 115 10.71 -2.11 18.38
N ILE A 116 10.28 -3.09 19.15
CA ILE A 116 9.99 -4.44 18.66
C ILE A 116 8.53 -4.52 18.25
N HIS A 117 8.31 -4.98 17.04
CA HIS A 117 6.98 -5.19 16.46
C HIS A 117 6.54 -6.65 16.62
N ASP A 118 5.25 -6.87 16.49
CA ASP A 118 4.66 -8.20 16.38
C ASP A 118 3.75 -8.23 15.14
N ILE A 119 3.72 -9.37 14.46
CA ILE A 119 2.81 -9.63 13.33
C ILE A 119 2.04 -10.91 13.66
N PRO A 120 0.92 -10.80 14.39
CA PRO A 120 0.12 -11.97 14.74
C PRO A 120 -0.31 -12.76 13.50
N GLY A 121 -0.12 -14.07 13.52
CA GLY A 121 -0.45 -14.96 12.40
C GLY A 121 0.64 -15.07 11.34
N ILE A 122 1.86 -14.59 11.60
CA ILE A 122 2.98 -14.65 10.62
C ILE A 122 3.26 -16.07 10.11
N GLU A 123 2.90 -17.09 10.88
CA GLU A 123 3.00 -18.51 10.52
C GLU A 123 2.17 -18.89 9.28
N HIS A 124 1.13 -18.12 8.91
CA HIS A 124 0.38 -18.32 7.67
C HIS A 124 1.27 -18.26 6.42
N LEU A 125 2.45 -17.64 6.51
CA LEU A 125 3.44 -17.65 5.42
C LEU A 125 3.86 -19.06 4.99
N ARG A 126 3.85 -20.03 5.90
CA ARG A 126 4.21 -21.42 5.57
C ARG A 126 3.28 -22.04 4.53
N GLU A 127 2.00 -21.65 4.55
CA GLU A 127 0.97 -22.18 3.64
C GLU A 127 0.72 -21.25 2.44
N ALA A 128 1.28 -20.05 2.42
CA ALA A 128 1.08 -19.10 1.34
C ALA A 128 1.68 -19.56 0.02
N ASP A 129 0.97 -19.32 -1.08
CA ASP A 129 1.48 -19.45 -2.45
C ASP A 129 2.15 -18.16 -2.94
N LEU A 130 1.77 -17.00 -2.37
CA LEU A 130 2.31 -15.68 -2.69
C LEU A 130 2.36 -14.83 -1.43
N LEU A 131 3.48 -14.12 -1.24
CA LEU A 131 3.62 -13.03 -0.27
C LEU A 131 3.46 -11.68 -0.96
N ILE A 132 2.57 -10.82 -0.43
CA ILE A 132 2.54 -9.39 -0.74
C ILE A 132 2.97 -8.63 0.50
N LEU A 133 4.09 -7.91 0.40
CA LEU A 133 4.70 -7.21 1.53
C LEU A 133 4.66 -5.70 1.34
N PHE A 134 4.11 -5.00 2.33
CA PHE A 134 4.16 -3.55 2.43
C PHE A 134 4.59 -3.20 3.86
N SER A 135 5.90 -3.10 4.09
CA SER A 135 6.51 -2.86 5.40
C SER A 135 7.42 -1.63 5.38
N ARG A 136 7.66 -1.07 6.56
CA ARG A 136 8.56 0.07 6.71
C ARG A 136 9.22 0.05 8.09
N LEU A 137 10.56 -0.10 8.09
CA LEU A 137 11.43 0.04 9.27
C LEU A 137 10.95 -0.78 10.48
N ILE A 138 10.47 -2.00 10.25
CA ILE A 138 10.05 -2.87 11.34
C ILE A 138 11.23 -3.66 11.91
N THR A 139 11.21 -3.88 13.21
CA THR A 139 12.08 -4.80 13.93
C THR A 139 11.24 -5.94 14.47
N LEU A 140 11.58 -7.16 14.12
CA LEU A 140 10.87 -8.36 14.56
C LEU A 140 11.79 -9.24 15.41
N PRO A 141 11.27 -9.94 16.44
CA PRO A 141 12.02 -10.95 17.16
C PRO A 141 12.30 -12.17 16.26
N ASP A 142 13.25 -13.02 16.64
CA ASP A 142 13.71 -14.15 15.81
C ASP A 142 12.58 -15.13 15.48
N GLU A 143 11.68 -15.39 16.43
CA GLU A 143 10.52 -16.25 16.22
C GLU A 143 9.55 -15.73 15.17
N GLN A 144 9.51 -14.43 14.97
CA GLN A 144 8.70 -13.77 13.92
C GLN A 144 9.44 -13.68 12.58
N LEU A 145 10.77 -13.61 12.60
CA LEU A 145 11.60 -13.64 11.40
C LEU A 145 11.68 -15.04 10.79
N ALA A 146 11.63 -16.10 11.61
CA ALA A 146 11.78 -17.47 11.13
C ALA A 146 10.78 -17.86 10.01
N PRO A 147 9.46 -17.60 10.10
CA PRO A 147 8.54 -17.87 8.99
C PRO A 147 8.86 -17.07 7.71
N ILE A 148 9.41 -15.86 7.84
CA ILE A 148 9.83 -15.04 6.69
C ILE A 148 11.06 -15.67 6.03
N HIS A 149 12.06 -16.09 6.81
CA HIS A 149 13.25 -16.78 6.30
C HIS A 149 12.89 -18.11 5.62
N GLU A 150 12.02 -18.92 6.24
CA GLU A 150 11.49 -20.15 5.64
C GLU A 150 10.78 -19.86 4.30
N TYR A 151 10.01 -18.77 4.23
CA TYR A 151 9.35 -18.36 3.01
C TYR A 151 10.36 -17.98 1.91
N LEU A 152 11.40 -17.21 2.24
CA LEU A 152 12.47 -16.84 1.32
C LEU A 152 13.23 -18.07 0.77
N ASP A 153 13.35 -19.12 1.59
CA ASP A 153 14.00 -20.38 1.19
C ASP A 153 13.08 -21.30 0.36
N SER A 154 11.78 -21.03 0.36
CA SER A 154 10.79 -21.90 -0.28
C SER A 154 10.78 -21.82 -1.81
N GLY A 155 11.29 -20.74 -2.40
CA GLY A 155 11.20 -20.45 -3.83
C GLY A 155 9.83 -19.89 -4.26
N LYS A 156 8.97 -19.56 -3.32
CA LYS A 156 7.65 -18.97 -3.59
C LYS A 156 7.77 -17.48 -3.95
N PRO A 157 6.86 -16.94 -4.80
CA PRO A 157 6.97 -15.58 -5.32
C PRO A 157 6.67 -14.50 -4.27
N ILE A 158 7.24 -13.31 -4.50
CA ILE A 158 7.11 -12.14 -3.64
C ILE A 158 6.68 -10.94 -4.47
N ILE A 159 5.70 -10.19 -3.98
CA ILE A 159 5.39 -8.82 -4.41
C ILE A 159 5.72 -7.89 -3.25
N ALA A 160 6.56 -6.90 -3.49
CA ALA A 160 6.97 -5.91 -2.50
C ALA A 160 6.58 -4.51 -2.97
N LEU A 161 5.93 -3.76 -2.09
CA LEU A 161 5.36 -2.45 -2.40
C LEU A 161 6.09 -1.33 -1.65
N ARG A 162 6.31 -0.22 -2.33
CA ARG A 162 6.83 1.06 -1.85
C ARG A 162 8.03 0.90 -0.90
N THR A 163 7.78 1.06 0.39
CA THR A 163 8.76 1.07 1.47
C THR A 163 9.32 -0.29 1.86
N ALA A 164 8.81 -1.37 1.28
CA ALA A 164 9.32 -2.71 1.57
C ALA A 164 10.84 -2.86 1.30
N ASN A 165 11.41 -1.99 0.46
CA ASN A 165 12.86 -1.96 0.19
C ASN A 165 13.72 -1.38 1.33
N HIS A 166 13.07 -0.82 2.37
CA HIS A 166 13.63 -0.53 3.69
C HIS A 166 12.64 -1.00 4.77
N GLY A 167 12.00 -2.12 4.51
CA GLY A 167 10.93 -2.67 5.34
C GLY A 167 11.39 -3.14 6.70
N PHE A 168 12.66 -3.53 6.84
CA PHE A 168 13.22 -4.07 8.07
C PHE A 168 14.43 -3.24 8.51
N ILE A 169 14.54 -2.92 9.81
CA ILE A 169 15.74 -2.29 10.38
C ILE A 169 16.83 -3.32 10.60
N ASP A 170 16.47 -4.50 11.11
CA ASP A 170 17.40 -5.59 11.41
C ASP A 170 16.78 -6.91 10.92
N PHE A 171 17.24 -7.36 9.74
CA PHE A 171 16.64 -8.51 9.07
C PHE A 171 17.22 -9.85 9.52
N ARG A 172 18.46 -9.88 10.01
CA ARG A 172 19.16 -11.06 10.58
C ARG A 172 19.01 -12.35 9.77
N TYR A 173 19.23 -12.28 8.46
CA TYR A 173 19.25 -13.43 7.58
C TYR A 173 20.60 -13.53 6.91
N GLU A 174 21.21 -14.71 6.93
CA GLU A 174 22.57 -14.94 6.46
C GLU A 174 22.59 -16.10 5.47
N ILE A 175 23.35 -15.97 4.37
CA ILE A 175 23.66 -17.03 3.42
C ILE A 175 25.16 -17.11 3.27
N ASP A 176 25.74 -18.31 3.49
CA ASP A 176 27.19 -18.59 3.34
C ASP A 176 28.10 -17.58 4.06
N GLY A 177 27.70 -17.13 5.26
CA GLY A 177 28.44 -16.18 6.06
C GLY A 177 28.26 -14.70 5.67
N HIS A 178 27.34 -14.40 4.75
CA HIS A 178 27.01 -13.05 4.33
C HIS A 178 25.64 -12.63 4.83
N ASN A 179 25.57 -11.49 5.52
CA ASN A 179 24.30 -10.90 5.89
C ASN A 179 23.54 -10.42 4.66
N VAL A 180 22.31 -10.88 4.52
CA VAL A 180 21.42 -10.54 3.41
C VAL A 180 20.69 -9.23 3.72
N SER A 181 20.82 -8.26 2.82
CA SER A 181 19.96 -7.07 2.80
C SER A 181 18.64 -7.39 2.11
N PHE A 182 17.53 -7.26 2.83
CA PHE A 182 16.22 -7.53 2.22
C PHE A 182 15.96 -6.62 1.01
N GLY A 183 16.26 -5.32 1.12
CA GLY A 183 16.07 -4.38 0.01
C GLY A 183 17.00 -4.61 -1.17
N ASP A 184 18.32 -4.78 -0.93
CA ASP A 184 19.29 -4.91 -2.02
C ASP A 184 19.33 -6.33 -2.59
N ASP A 185 19.45 -7.35 -1.72
CA ASP A 185 19.68 -8.70 -2.19
C ASP A 185 18.38 -9.40 -2.60
N VAL A 186 17.30 -9.26 -1.82
CA VAL A 186 16.03 -9.90 -2.14
C VAL A 186 15.25 -9.08 -3.17
N LEU A 187 15.08 -7.77 -2.96
CA LEU A 187 14.25 -6.93 -3.81
C LEU A 187 14.98 -6.28 -4.98
N GLY A 188 16.31 -6.13 -4.90
CA GLY A 188 17.12 -5.54 -5.97
C GLY A 188 17.33 -4.03 -5.87
N GLY A 189 17.10 -3.41 -4.72
CA GLY A 189 17.42 -2.01 -4.48
C GLY A 189 16.79 -1.45 -3.22
N SER A 190 17.61 -1.15 -2.20
CA SER A 190 17.17 -0.48 -0.98
C SER A 190 16.94 1.01 -1.21
N PHE A 191 16.12 1.63 -0.39
CA PHE A 191 15.91 3.07 -0.39
C PHE A 191 17.21 3.84 -0.08
N ARG A 192 17.61 4.76 -0.98
CA ARG A 192 18.78 5.64 -0.86
C ARG A 192 18.40 7.11 -0.75
N GLY A 193 17.10 7.43 -0.78
CA GLY A 193 16.60 8.80 -0.70
C GLY A 193 15.51 9.08 -1.75
N HIS A 194 14.98 10.26 -1.66
CA HIS A 194 13.99 10.78 -2.60
C HIS A 194 14.70 11.31 -3.87
N HIS A 195 14.13 11.04 -5.04
CA HIS A 195 14.57 11.56 -6.32
C HIS A 195 13.59 12.63 -6.78
N GLY A 196 13.88 13.87 -6.39
CA GLY A 196 12.98 15.01 -6.51
C GLY A 196 12.58 15.57 -5.14
N ARG A 197 11.47 16.26 -5.09
CA ARG A 197 10.98 16.96 -3.89
C ARG A 197 9.94 16.11 -3.17
N TRP A 198 10.33 15.59 -2.03
CA TRP A 198 9.45 14.78 -1.17
C TRP A 198 8.12 15.51 -0.88
N HIS A 199 7.01 14.83 -1.03
CA HIS A 199 5.65 15.35 -0.88
C HIS A 199 5.25 16.51 -1.82
N GLN A 200 6.06 16.86 -2.81
CA GLN A 200 5.77 17.93 -3.74
C GLN A 200 5.67 17.43 -5.19
N ASP A 201 6.46 16.44 -5.54
CA ASP A 201 6.48 15.86 -6.87
C ASP A 201 5.57 14.64 -6.96
N SER A 202 5.17 14.30 -8.17
CA SER A 202 4.49 13.06 -8.53
C SER A 202 5.32 12.27 -9.53
N THR A 203 4.89 11.07 -9.85
CA THR A 203 5.60 10.15 -10.74
C THR A 203 4.76 9.79 -11.94
N ARG A 204 5.28 10.01 -13.14
CA ARG A 204 4.78 9.43 -14.39
C ARG A 204 5.55 8.15 -14.69
N GLY A 205 4.85 7.01 -14.76
CA GLY A 205 5.43 5.74 -15.15
C GLY A 205 5.56 5.64 -16.67
N ILE A 206 6.75 5.25 -17.12
CA ILE A 206 7.07 5.01 -18.53
C ILE A 206 7.40 3.52 -18.68
N ILE A 207 6.59 2.78 -19.41
CA ILE A 207 6.84 1.35 -19.67
C ILE A 207 8.14 1.21 -20.48
N VAL A 208 9.02 0.34 -20.01
CA VAL A 208 10.26 -0.02 -20.73
C VAL A 208 9.88 -0.80 -21.99
N GLU A 209 10.15 -0.25 -23.15
CA GLU A 209 9.63 -0.76 -24.44
C GLU A 209 10.10 -2.19 -24.73
N GLU A 210 11.34 -2.51 -24.42
CA GLU A 210 11.93 -3.83 -24.62
C GLU A 210 11.22 -4.91 -23.78
N ASN A 211 10.56 -4.50 -22.69
CA ASN A 211 9.86 -5.38 -21.77
C ASN A 211 8.33 -5.26 -21.82
N ARG A 212 7.78 -4.50 -22.78
CA ARG A 212 6.34 -4.24 -22.92
C ARG A 212 5.50 -5.51 -23.00
N GLY A 213 6.04 -6.60 -23.54
CA GLY A 213 5.39 -7.90 -23.62
C GLY A 213 5.40 -8.71 -22.32
N HIS A 214 5.95 -8.17 -21.23
CA HIS A 214 5.99 -8.89 -19.96
C HIS A 214 4.57 -9.06 -19.39
N PRO A 215 4.18 -10.27 -18.89
CA PRO A 215 2.82 -10.55 -18.42
C PRO A 215 2.28 -9.57 -17.35
N ILE A 216 3.16 -9.05 -16.48
CA ILE A 216 2.79 -8.05 -15.45
C ILE A 216 2.27 -6.75 -16.08
N LEU A 217 2.66 -6.44 -17.30
CA LEU A 217 2.26 -5.22 -18.01
C LEU A 217 1.00 -5.40 -18.87
N THR A 218 0.37 -6.58 -18.84
CA THR A 218 -0.84 -6.83 -19.61
C THR A 218 -1.98 -5.93 -19.14
N GLY A 219 -2.51 -5.09 -20.05
CA GLY A 219 -3.58 -4.13 -19.74
C GLY A 219 -3.12 -2.89 -18.95
N VAL A 220 -1.82 -2.77 -18.65
CA VAL A 220 -1.28 -1.60 -17.96
C VAL A 220 -1.03 -0.46 -18.96
N SER A 221 -1.60 0.71 -18.65
CA SER A 221 -1.42 1.96 -19.40
C SER A 221 -1.49 3.12 -18.42
N ASP A 222 -1.09 4.30 -18.83
CA ASP A 222 -1.21 5.54 -18.07
C ASP A 222 -0.86 5.42 -16.57
N ILE A 223 0.39 5.05 -16.31
CA ILE A 223 0.89 4.86 -14.96
C ILE A 223 1.23 6.23 -14.37
N TRP A 224 0.53 6.59 -13.30
CA TRP A 224 0.78 7.80 -12.55
C TRP A 224 0.52 7.58 -11.06
N GLY A 225 1.22 8.32 -10.22
CA GLY A 225 0.98 8.36 -8.78
C GLY A 225 1.45 9.67 -8.15
N PRO A 226 0.69 10.22 -7.17
CA PRO A 226 1.03 11.49 -6.51
C PRO A 226 2.21 11.39 -5.53
N SER A 227 2.96 10.32 -5.54
CA SER A 227 4.18 10.13 -4.76
C SER A 227 5.43 10.32 -5.61
N ASP A 228 6.49 10.75 -4.96
CA ASP A 228 7.81 10.96 -5.56
C ASP A 228 8.51 9.63 -5.89
N VAL A 229 9.48 9.70 -6.79
CA VAL A 229 10.35 8.58 -7.15
C VAL A 229 11.36 8.31 -6.04
N TYR A 230 11.62 7.05 -5.73
CA TYR A 230 12.71 6.64 -4.86
C TYR A 230 14.01 6.44 -5.64
N ARG A 231 15.09 6.99 -5.11
CA ARG A 231 16.42 6.60 -5.50
C ARG A 231 16.79 5.30 -4.76
N THR A 232 17.08 4.26 -5.50
CA THR A 232 17.37 2.92 -4.96
C THR A 232 18.80 2.45 -5.29
N TYR A 233 19.57 3.28 -5.98
CA TYR A 233 20.95 3.02 -6.38
C TYR A 233 21.85 4.21 -6.05
N GLU A 234 23.13 3.97 -5.87
CA GLU A 234 24.10 4.95 -5.47
C GLU A 234 24.27 6.03 -6.56
N GLU A 235 24.53 5.65 -7.80
CA GLU A 235 24.67 6.57 -8.93
C GLU A 235 24.24 5.90 -10.25
N GLY A 236 23.70 6.71 -11.18
CA GLY A 236 23.43 6.30 -12.56
C GLY A 236 22.14 5.51 -12.79
N GLY A 237 21.36 5.18 -11.77
CA GLY A 237 19.99 4.67 -11.91
C GLY A 237 19.84 3.29 -12.56
N SER A 238 20.89 2.49 -12.65
CA SER A 238 20.82 1.14 -13.21
C SER A 238 20.51 0.10 -12.14
N LEU A 239 19.63 -0.85 -12.48
CA LEU A 239 19.31 -1.99 -11.63
C LEU A 239 20.52 -2.94 -11.50
N PRO A 240 20.71 -3.61 -10.34
CA PRO A 240 21.73 -4.63 -10.21
C PRO A 240 21.48 -5.82 -11.15
N PRO A 241 22.50 -6.65 -11.41
CA PRO A 241 22.34 -7.84 -12.23
C PRO A 241 21.21 -8.75 -11.76
N GLY A 242 20.47 -9.33 -12.69
CA GLY A 242 19.32 -10.21 -12.42
C GLY A 242 17.99 -9.48 -12.22
N CYS A 243 17.98 -8.15 -12.26
CA CYS A 243 16.76 -7.36 -12.31
C CYS A 243 16.38 -7.02 -13.76
N VAL A 244 15.06 -7.00 -14.01
CA VAL A 244 14.49 -6.61 -15.31
C VAL A 244 13.56 -5.42 -15.07
N PRO A 245 13.90 -4.21 -15.53
CA PRO A 245 13.06 -3.03 -15.35
C PRO A 245 11.78 -3.16 -16.19
N LEU A 246 10.65 -2.86 -15.61
CA LEU A 246 9.36 -2.86 -16.30
C LEU A 246 8.84 -1.43 -16.49
N VAL A 247 9.04 -0.56 -15.49
CA VAL A 247 8.57 0.82 -15.52
C VAL A 247 9.66 1.75 -14.99
N MET A 248 9.94 2.79 -15.74
CA MET A 248 10.75 3.93 -15.32
C MET A 248 9.83 5.03 -14.80
N GLY A 249 10.17 5.65 -13.68
CA GLY A 249 9.43 6.76 -13.09
C GLY A 249 10.08 8.09 -13.41
N GLN A 250 9.38 8.94 -14.15
CA GLN A 250 9.75 10.31 -14.42
C GLN A 250 9.13 11.22 -13.36
N PRO A 251 9.93 11.96 -12.56
CA PRO A 251 9.38 12.98 -11.68
C PRO A 251 8.67 14.08 -12.46
N LEU A 252 7.50 14.51 -12.01
CA LEU A 252 6.76 15.64 -12.55
C LEU A 252 6.99 16.89 -11.69
N MET A 253 6.68 18.07 -12.26
CA MET A 253 6.94 19.37 -11.62
C MET A 253 6.07 19.65 -10.39
N SER A 254 4.96 18.93 -10.21
CA SER A 254 4.12 18.96 -9.01
C SER A 254 3.30 17.66 -8.84
N ARG A 255 2.19 17.73 -8.13
CA ARG A 255 1.39 16.55 -7.76
C ARG A 255 0.15 16.34 -8.63
N ASN A 256 0.08 16.95 -9.81
CA ASN A 256 -1.04 16.74 -10.70
C ASN A 256 -0.64 15.79 -11.84
N HIS A 257 -1.62 15.02 -12.28
CA HIS A 257 -1.45 14.06 -13.37
C HIS A 257 -0.91 14.69 -14.67
N ASP A 258 -1.37 15.89 -15.01
CA ASP A 258 -1.05 16.56 -16.28
C ASP A 258 0.15 17.52 -16.20
N ASP A 259 0.87 17.52 -15.08
CA ASP A 259 2.06 18.35 -14.94
C ASP A 259 3.18 17.90 -15.89
N PRO A 260 3.99 18.85 -16.37
CA PRO A 260 5.13 18.51 -17.21
C PRO A 260 6.21 17.72 -16.44
N PRO A 261 7.03 16.93 -17.13
CA PRO A 261 8.18 16.28 -16.52
C PRO A 261 9.16 17.31 -15.96
N ASN A 262 9.80 16.96 -14.87
CA ASN A 262 10.97 17.69 -14.37
C ASN A 262 12.18 17.26 -15.20
N GLU A 263 12.58 18.10 -16.17
CA GLU A 263 13.66 17.79 -17.11
C GLU A 263 15.06 17.81 -16.47
N ASP A 264 15.18 18.39 -15.27
CA ASP A 264 16.45 18.36 -14.50
C ASP A 264 16.70 17.00 -13.85
N LEU A 265 15.73 16.10 -13.84
CA LEU A 265 15.78 14.78 -13.22
C LEU A 265 15.55 13.68 -14.23
N ILE A 266 16.48 12.73 -14.29
CA ILE A 266 16.32 11.54 -15.12
C ILE A 266 15.23 10.61 -14.58
N ALA A 267 14.61 9.82 -15.45
CA ALA A 267 13.73 8.76 -15.01
C ALA A 267 14.54 7.63 -14.36
N LEU A 268 14.03 7.10 -13.23
CA LEU A 268 14.62 5.96 -12.51
C LEU A 268 13.67 4.76 -12.50
N PRO A 269 14.19 3.51 -12.36
CA PRO A 269 13.32 2.35 -12.24
C PRO A 269 12.39 2.47 -11.03
N VAL A 270 11.08 2.29 -11.25
CA VAL A 270 10.05 2.30 -10.19
C VAL A 270 9.29 0.99 -10.09
N ALA A 271 9.40 0.10 -11.10
CA ALA A 271 8.91 -1.26 -11.02
C ALA A 271 9.80 -2.20 -11.82
N TRP A 272 10.14 -3.34 -11.22
CA TRP A 272 11.01 -4.34 -11.84
C TRP A 272 10.73 -5.75 -11.30
N THR A 273 11.24 -6.76 -12.00
CA THR A 273 11.30 -8.11 -11.51
C THR A 273 12.73 -8.51 -11.20
N LYS A 274 12.89 -9.47 -10.29
CA LYS A 274 14.16 -10.08 -9.91
C LYS A 274 13.97 -11.55 -9.62
N THR A 275 15.01 -12.33 -9.82
CA THR A 275 15.09 -13.71 -9.31
C THR A 275 15.85 -13.70 -7.99
N TRP A 276 15.23 -14.18 -6.93
CA TRP A 276 15.86 -14.42 -5.64
C TRP A 276 16.18 -15.90 -5.49
N ILE A 277 17.33 -16.21 -4.90
CA ILE A 277 17.74 -17.60 -4.60
C ILE A 277 18.05 -17.64 -3.09
N GLY A 278 17.23 -18.37 -2.32
CA GLY A 278 17.42 -18.56 -0.88
C GLY A 278 18.44 -19.67 -0.56
N LYS A 279 18.68 -19.92 0.73
CA LYS A 279 19.63 -20.95 1.22
C LYS A 279 19.39 -22.35 0.64
N ALA A 280 18.13 -22.70 0.41
CA ALA A 280 17.77 -23.99 -0.18
C ALA A 280 18.07 -24.12 -1.69
N GLY A 281 18.66 -23.10 -2.31
CA GLY A 281 18.95 -23.05 -3.75
C GLY A 281 17.71 -22.96 -4.65
N LYS A 282 16.53 -22.70 -4.08
CA LYS A 282 15.29 -22.54 -4.82
C LYS A 282 15.13 -21.10 -5.31
N SER A 283 14.69 -20.95 -6.56
CA SER A 283 14.48 -19.66 -7.19
C SER A 283 13.06 -19.16 -6.93
N ALA A 284 12.94 -17.93 -6.45
CA ALA A 284 11.69 -17.19 -6.31
C ALA A 284 11.62 -16.04 -7.32
N ARG A 285 10.43 -15.80 -7.86
CA ARG A 285 10.16 -14.59 -8.65
C ARG A 285 9.81 -13.47 -7.69
N VAL A 286 10.49 -12.34 -7.82
CA VAL A 286 10.24 -11.13 -7.04
C VAL A 286 9.75 -10.04 -7.99
N PHE A 287 8.67 -9.39 -7.64
CA PHE A 287 8.26 -8.11 -8.23
C PHE A 287 8.34 -7.03 -7.16
N HIS A 288 9.00 -5.94 -7.47
CA HIS A 288 9.04 -4.78 -6.60
C HIS A 288 8.57 -3.54 -7.33
N SER A 289 7.69 -2.76 -6.66
CA SER A 289 7.30 -1.42 -7.08
C SER A 289 7.61 -0.41 -5.98
N THR A 290 8.34 0.65 -6.31
CA THR A 290 8.55 1.80 -5.40
C THR A 290 7.39 2.80 -5.44
N MET A 291 6.36 2.56 -6.25
CA MET A 291 5.05 3.23 -6.20
C MET A 291 4.14 2.48 -5.22
N GLY A 292 3.02 3.05 -4.86
CA GLY A 292 2.01 2.41 -4.01
C GLY A 292 1.82 3.09 -2.66
N SER A 293 1.99 4.42 -2.56
CA SER A 293 1.57 5.15 -1.37
C SER A 293 0.03 5.11 -1.23
N ALA A 294 -0.50 5.42 -0.03
CA ALA A 294 -1.95 5.47 0.18
C ALA A 294 -2.67 6.32 -0.88
N LYS A 295 -2.07 7.44 -1.25
CA LYS A 295 -2.62 8.35 -2.26
C LYS A 295 -2.60 7.79 -3.68
N ASP A 296 -1.66 6.90 -3.99
CA ASP A 296 -1.62 6.21 -5.28
C ASP A 296 -2.84 5.28 -5.42
N PHE A 297 -3.27 4.63 -4.32
CA PHE A 297 -4.46 3.79 -4.30
C PHE A 297 -5.78 4.58 -4.28
N GLU A 298 -5.76 5.81 -3.75
CA GLU A 298 -6.95 6.70 -3.76
C GLU A 298 -7.19 7.36 -5.11
N SER A 299 -6.18 7.41 -5.98
CA SER A 299 -6.20 8.12 -7.26
C SER A 299 -6.49 7.20 -8.46
N ALA A 300 -6.60 5.89 -8.22
CA ALA A 300 -6.79 4.87 -9.24
C ALA A 300 -8.25 4.73 -9.68
#